data_b602e14d4796e7dbec2c9ed450ea1954
#
_entry.id   b602e14d4796e7dbec2c9ed450ea1954
#
_cell.length_a   1.000
_cell.length_b   1.000
_cell.length_c   1.000
_cell.angle_alpha   90.00
_cell.angle_beta   90.00
_cell.angle_gamma   90.00
#
_symmetry.space_group_name_H-M   'P 1'
#
loop_
_entity.id
_entity.type
_entity.pdbx_description
1 polymer ?
#
loop_
_entity_poly.entity_id
_entity_poly.type
_entity_poly.pdbx_seq_one_letter_code
_entity_poly.pdbx_strand_id
1 'polypeptide(L)'
;ITYAGPIEKVVSKPEIRVSESPLTQTTLPNLGIEEIAPALSSAERDLHRWCSGEESVSPLNEPEASPLDLEITDVPEMVPLSQFADSYILAQGADELFIIDQHALHERVRYERLRTDMASWESQELVSALPLTLGTAKSEILRGNEMRLNELGFGFDSELNLTAVPQILLGSDKLEGFLSDVLSELETGAQRLDTVESLADEVAFMKSCRGAVKANQKLSLPEMRRLLSDMQTIDNPWACVHGRPTVLRMSLGRLDGHFGRHG
;
A
#
# COMPACT_ATOMS: atom_id res chain seq x y z
N ILE A 1 -32.25 18.47 -51.10
CA ILE A 1 -31.20 19.11 -50.31
C ILE A 1 -30.22 18.02 -49.95
N THR A 2 -29.09 18.03 -50.69
CA THR A 2 -28.03 17.02 -50.62
C THR A 2 -27.03 17.43 -49.56
N TYR A 3 -26.80 16.58 -48.57
CA TYR A 3 -25.71 16.77 -47.59
C TYR A 3 -24.51 15.93 -48.00
N ALA A 4 -23.39 16.59 -48.23
CA ALA A 4 -22.09 16.00 -48.50
C ALA A 4 -21.46 15.49 -47.19
N GLY A 5 -20.90 14.28 -47.21
CA GLY A 5 -20.24 13.65 -46.09
C GLY A 5 -18.85 14.24 -45.79
N PRO A 6 -18.30 13.97 -44.60
CA PRO A 6 -17.05 14.56 -44.12
C PRO A 6 -15.81 13.91 -44.75
N ILE A 7 -14.86 14.79 -45.09
CA ILE A 7 -13.54 14.46 -45.64
C ILE A 7 -12.65 13.92 -44.49
N GLU A 8 -12.25 12.66 -44.57
CA GLU A 8 -11.18 12.10 -43.74
C GLU A 8 -9.82 12.73 -44.10
N LYS A 9 -9.25 13.49 -43.17
CA LYS A 9 -7.84 13.89 -43.23
C LYS A 9 -6.99 12.75 -42.65
N VAL A 10 -6.37 12.01 -43.56
CA VAL A 10 -5.27 11.10 -43.19
C VAL A 10 -4.06 11.95 -42.81
N VAL A 11 -3.76 12.02 -41.54
CA VAL A 11 -2.49 12.60 -41.04
C VAL A 11 -1.45 11.48 -41.00
N SER A 12 -0.56 11.48 -41.98
CA SER A 12 0.61 10.62 -42.04
C SER A 12 1.62 11.04 -40.97
N LYS A 13 1.99 10.11 -40.09
CA LYS A 13 3.12 10.29 -39.18
C LYS A 13 4.41 10.44 -39.98
N PRO A 14 5.31 11.37 -39.61
CA PRO A 14 6.65 11.43 -40.21
C PRO A 14 7.46 10.23 -39.77
N GLU A 15 7.94 9.45 -40.72
CA GLU A 15 9.00 8.45 -40.50
C GLU A 15 10.33 9.16 -40.20
N ILE A 16 10.83 9.03 -39.00
CA ILE A 16 12.19 9.46 -38.66
C ILE A 16 13.13 8.39 -39.19
N ARG A 17 13.76 8.63 -40.32
CA ARG A 17 14.91 7.86 -40.79
C ARG A 17 16.12 8.20 -39.93
N VAL A 18 16.48 7.30 -39.05
CA VAL A 18 17.77 7.34 -38.37
C VAL A 18 18.82 6.84 -39.36
N SER A 19 19.67 7.74 -39.86
CA SER A 19 20.83 7.35 -40.65
C SER A 19 21.88 6.80 -39.68
N GLU A 20 22.13 5.50 -39.77
CA GLU A 20 23.29 4.88 -39.12
C GLU A 20 24.58 5.35 -39.85
N SER A 21 25.27 6.30 -39.26
CA SER A 21 26.66 6.57 -39.59
C SER A 21 27.52 5.62 -38.73
N PRO A 22 28.54 4.96 -39.31
CA PRO A 22 29.43 4.10 -38.55
C PRO A 22 30.22 4.95 -37.55
N LEU A 23 29.99 4.70 -36.27
CA LEU A 23 30.80 5.27 -35.20
C LEU A 23 32.21 4.71 -35.32
N THR A 24 33.08 5.53 -35.84
CA THR A 24 34.55 5.32 -35.75
C THR A 24 34.87 5.30 -34.26
N GLN A 25 35.32 4.15 -33.77
CA GLN A 25 35.88 4.02 -32.43
C GLN A 25 37.15 4.91 -32.33
N THR A 26 36.94 6.12 -31.86
CA THR A 26 38.06 6.94 -31.41
C THR A 26 38.37 6.44 -29.99
N THR A 27 39.42 5.65 -29.88
CA THR A 27 40.07 5.32 -28.62
C THR A 27 40.46 6.63 -27.95
N LEU A 28 39.73 7.03 -26.93
CA LEU A 28 40.15 8.10 -26.05
C LEU A 28 41.49 7.69 -25.41
N PRO A 29 42.48 8.59 -25.34
CA PRO A 29 43.73 8.28 -24.65
C PRO A 29 43.40 7.94 -23.20
N ASN A 30 44.02 6.89 -22.70
CA ASN A 30 43.93 6.39 -21.35
C ASN A 30 44.39 7.51 -20.39
N LEU A 31 43.45 8.37 -19.97
CA LEU A 31 43.65 9.32 -18.90
C LEU A 31 43.66 8.48 -17.63
N GLY A 32 44.88 8.27 -17.10
CA GLY A 32 45.14 7.44 -15.93
C GLY A 32 44.21 7.79 -14.75
N ILE A 33 43.12 7.03 -14.65
CA ILE A 33 42.18 7.14 -13.54
C ILE A 33 42.81 6.56 -12.26
N GLU A 34 43.94 5.87 -12.36
CA GLU A 34 44.65 5.27 -11.21
C GLU A 34 45.23 6.30 -10.21
N GLU A 35 45.45 7.55 -10.62
CA GLU A 35 46.02 8.57 -9.72
C GLU A 35 44.96 9.35 -8.89
N ILE A 36 43.66 9.21 -9.20
CA ILE A 36 42.59 9.92 -8.47
C ILE A 36 42.03 9.07 -7.33
N ALA A 37 42.23 7.74 -7.38
CA ALA A 37 41.69 6.80 -6.40
C ALA A 37 42.14 7.01 -4.94
N PRO A 38 43.38 7.51 -4.63
CA PRO A 38 43.80 7.74 -3.26
C PRO A 38 43.18 8.96 -2.59
N ALA A 39 42.56 9.86 -3.35
CA ALA A 39 42.03 11.15 -2.84
C ALA A 39 40.56 11.14 -2.47
N LEU A 40 39.82 10.08 -2.83
CA LEU A 40 38.40 9.98 -2.51
C LEU A 40 38.18 9.58 -1.04
N SER A 41 37.30 10.29 -0.35
CA SER A 41 36.84 9.92 1.01
C SER A 41 36.15 8.55 1.00
N SER A 42 36.03 7.91 2.18
CA SER A 42 35.32 6.64 2.29
C SER A 42 33.89 6.72 1.71
N ALA A 43 33.19 7.83 1.98
CA ALA A 43 31.84 8.08 1.48
C ALA A 43 31.76 8.18 -0.05
N GLU A 44 32.74 8.80 -0.69
CA GLU A 44 32.79 8.91 -2.16
C GLU A 44 33.13 7.57 -2.82
N ARG A 45 33.98 6.75 -2.19
CA ARG A 45 34.25 5.37 -2.65
C ARG A 45 33.02 4.49 -2.55
N ASP A 46 32.22 4.62 -1.49
CA ASP A 46 30.99 3.87 -1.30
C ASP A 46 29.93 4.29 -2.31
N LEU A 47 29.83 5.60 -2.61
CA LEU A 47 28.94 6.11 -3.65
C LEU A 47 29.34 5.61 -5.05
N HIS A 48 30.65 5.61 -5.36
CA HIS A 48 31.16 5.10 -6.64
C HIS A 48 30.89 3.60 -6.80
N ARG A 49 31.08 2.82 -5.74
CA ARG A 49 30.79 1.39 -5.73
C ARG A 49 29.29 1.10 -5.92
N TRP A 50 28.43 1.91 -5.31
CA TRP A 50 26.98 1.82 -5.49
C TRP A 50 26.55 2.14 -6.93
N CYS A 51 27.17 3.13 -7.57
CA CYS A 51 26.91 3.51 -8.96
C CYS A 51 27.49 2.51 -9.98
N SER A 52 28.55 1.79 -9.65
CA SER A 52 29.20 0.82 -10.55
C SER A 52 28.57 -0.57 -10.57
N GLY A 53 27.57 -0.83 -9.69
CA GLY A 53 26.84 -2.11 -9.64
C GLY A 53 27.69 -3.30 -9.15
N GLU A 54 28.82 -3.05 -8.49
CA GLU A 54 29.59 -4.10 -7.82
C GLU A 54 28.88 -4.51 -6.53
N GLU A 55 28.18 -5.64 -6.59
CA GLU A 55 27.52 -6.27 -5.45
C GLU A 55 28.53 -6.77 -4.42
N SER A 56 28.86 -5.94 -3.45
CA SER A 56 29.15 -6.38 -2.08
C SER A 56 29.03 -5.16 -1.15
N VAL A 57 27.82 -4.68 -1.00
CA VAL A 57 27.50 -3.83 0.15
C VAL A 57 27.51 -4.77 1.35
N SER A 58 28.59 -4.77 2.16
CA SER A 58 28.47 -5.16 3.55
C SER A 58 27.22 -4.43 4.07
N PRO A 59 26.31 -5.10 4.77
CA PRO A 59 25.17 -4.38 5.33
C PRO A 59 25.77 -3.16 6.01
N LEU A 60 25.41 -1.96 5.53
CA LEU A 60 25.56 -0.76 6.31
C LEU A 60 25.11 -1.20 7.67
N ASN A 61 25.95 -1.08 8.73
CA ASN A 61 25.44 -1.18 10.07
C ASN A 61 24.19 -0.32 10.05
N GLU A 62 23.05 -0.96 9.88
CA GLU A 62 21.80 -0.32 10.18
C GLU A 62 22.08 0.25 11.55
N PRO A 63 22.02 1.60 11.74
CA PRO A 63 21.94 2.09 13.10
C PRO A 63 20.80 1.24 13.64
N GLU A 64 21.13 0.37 14.62
CA GLU A 64 20.11 -0.43 15.29
C GLU A 64 18.96 0.55 15.44
N ALA A 65 17.91 0.31 14.66
CA ALA A 65 16.66 1.00 14.88
C ALA A 65 16.38 0.58 16.31
N SER A 66 16.81 1.39 17.26
CA SER A 66 16.31 1.34 18.62
C SER A 66 14.86 1.06 18.44
N PRO A 67 14.31 -0.03 19.00
CA PRO A 67 12.87 -0.19 19.06
C PRO A 67 12.44 1.17 19.55
N LEU A 68 11.86 1.98 18.65
CA LEU A 68 11.36 3.28 19.02
C LEU A 68 10.42 2.96 20.16
N ASP A 69 10.80 3.34 21.39
CA ASP A 69 9.90 3.49 22.52
C ASP A 69 8.89 4.58 22.10
N LEU A 70 8.06 4.21 21.13
CA LEU A 70 6.98 5.02 20.60
C LEU A 70 5.75 4.77 21.46
N GLU A 71 5.81 5.20 22.71
CA GLU A 71 4.64 5.77 23.36
C GLU A 71 4.37 7.15 22.74
N ILE A 72 4.35 7.25 21.41
CA ILE A 72 3.88 8.46 20.74
C ILE A 72 2.37 8.30 20.61
N THR A 73 1.67 8.78 21.63
CA THR A 73 0.22 8.86 21.63
C THR A 73 -0.30 9.94 20.70
N ASP A 74 0.53 10.92 20.34
CA ASP A 74 0.13 12.05 19.49
C ASP A 74 0.79 11.98 18.11
N VAL A 75 -0.03 12.00 17.06
CA VAL A 75 0.40 12.19 15.68
C VAL A 75 0.72 13.67 15.48
N PRO A 76 1.97 14.04 15.14
CA PRO A 76 2.32 15.44 14.94
C PRO A 76 1.56 16.03 13.74
N GLU A 77 1.34 17.33 13.77
CA GLU A 77 0.80 18.05 12.61
C GLU A 77 1.79 17.96 11.44
N MET A 78 1.29 17.52 10.28
CA MET A 78 2.10 17.31 9.08
C MET A 78 1.47 17.99 7.87
N VAL A 79 2.31 18.64 7.06
CA VAL A 79 1.90 19.24 5.79
C VAL A 79 2.48 18.41 4.65
N PRO A 80 1.67 17.80 3.76
CA PRO A 80 2.19 17.07 2.63
C PRO A 80 2.87 18.02 1.65
N LEU A 81 4.08 17.68 1.24
CA LEU A 81 4.90 18.43 0.29
C LEU A 81 4.72 17.88 -1.13
N SER A 82 4.88 16.58 -1.29
CA SER A 82 4.81 15.89 -2.59
C SER A 82 4.62 14.38 -2.40
N GLN A 83 4.44 13.69 -3.51
CA GLN A 83 4.48 12.23 -3.59
C GLN A 83 5.76 11.79 -4.29
N PHE A 84 6.41 10.75 -3.78
CA PHE A 84 7.59 10.12 -4.35
C PHE A 84 7.26 8.72 -4.85
N ALA A 85 7.67 8.41 -6.08
CA ALA A 85 7.47 7.12 -6.75
C ALA A 85 5.99 6.63 -6.72
N ASP A 86 5.03 7.56 -6.75
CA ASP A 86 3.59 7.30 -6.65
C ASP A 86 3.18 6.35 -5.49
N SER A 87 4.05 6.21 -4.49
CA SER A 87 3.91 5.27 -3.36
C SER A 87 4.12 5.90 -2.00
N TYR A 88 4.94 6.93 -1.91
CA TYR A 88 5.32 7.55 -0.65
C TYR A 88 4.90 9.01 -0.60
N ILE A 89 4.26 9.42 0.49
CA ILE A 89 3.96 10.83 0.76
C ILE A 89 5.14 11.41 1.52
N LEU A 90 5.73 12.50 1.00
CA LEU A 90 6.69 13.32 1.73
C LEU A 90 5.92 14.42 2.44
N ALA A 91 6.08 14.51 3.76
CA ALA A 91 5.41 15.52 4.56
C ALA A 91 6.39 16.20 5.53
N GLN A 92 6.12 17.45 5.85
CA GLN A 92 6.90 18.26 6.76
C GLN A 92 6.12 18.49 8.06
N GLY A 93 6.76 18.21 9.20
CA GLY A 93 6.37 18.69 10.52
C GLY A 93 7.18 19.93 10.93
N ALA A 94 7.18 20.27 12.21
CA ALA A 94 7.91 21.42 12.73
C ALA A 94 9.43 21.31 12.46
N ASP A 95 10.04 20.23 12.93
CA ASP A 95 11.49 19.96 12.83
C ASP A 95 11.80 18.57 12.26
N GLU A 96 10.87 17.99 11.51
CA GLU A 96 10.98 16.64 10.97
C GLU A 96 10.46 16.55 9.54
N LEU A 97 11.12 15.69 8.76
CA LEU A 97 10.64 15.18 7.50
C LEU A 97 10.03 13.79 7.74
N PHE A 98 8.83 13.56 7.22
CA PHE A 98 8.13 12.29 7.24
C PHE A 98 8.08 11.70 5.83
N ILE A 99 8.40 10.42 5.72
CA ILE A 99 8.21 9.62 4.52
C ILE A 99 7.20 8.56 4.89
N ILE A 100 6.02 8.62 4.27
CA ILE A 100 4.85 7.84 4.67
C ILE A 100 4.49 6.89 3.53
N ASP A 101 4.41 5.60 3.82
CA ASP A 101 3.87 4.62 2.87
C ASP A 101 2.34 4.82 2.77
N GLN A 102 1.89 5.35 1.63
CA GLN A 102 0.47 5.67 1.39
C GLN A 102 -0.43 4.44 1.44
N HIS A 103 0.07 3.29 0.95
CA HIS A 103 -0.69 2.05 0.94
C HIS A 103 -0.86 1.50 2.35
N ALA A 104 0.25 1.35 3.07
CA ALA A 104 0.28 0.84 4.43
C ALA A 104 -0.55 1.71 5.40
N LEU A 105 -0.43 3.04 5.31
CA LEU A 105 -1.23 3.95 6.10
C LEU A 105 -2.72 3.87 5.75
N HIS A 106 -3.07 3.82 4.45
CA HIS A 106 -4.47 3.76 4.05
C HIS A 106 -5.13 2.43 4.46
N GLU A 107 -4.41 1.31 4.37
CA GLU A 107 -4.89 0.03 4.92
C GLU A 107 -5.20 0.15 6.42
N ARG A 108 -4.28 0.75 7.19
CA ARG A 108 -4.45 0.94 8.63
C ARG A 108 -5.63 1.83 8.97
N VAL A 109 -5.76 2.99 8.33
CA VAL A 109 -6.90 3.90 8.53
C VAL A 109 -8.23 3.20 8.24
N ARG A 110 -8.29 2.45 7.14
CA ARG A 110 -9.51 1.72 6.78
C ARG A 110 -9.83 0.62 7.77
N TYR A 111 -8.84 -0.13 8.21
CA TYR A 111 -9.01 -1.19 9.19
C TYR A 111 -9.54 -0.67 10.51
N GLU A 112 -8.95 0.39 11.07
CA GLU A 112 -9.40 0.98 12.34
C GLU A 112 -10.84 1.51 12.26
N ARG A 113 -11.21 2.14 11.14
CA ARG A 113 -12.58 2.58 10.92
C ARG A 113 -13.56 1.40 10.87
N LEU A 114 -13.23 0.37 10.08
CA LEU A 114 -14.09 -0.82 10.00
C LEU A 114 -14.23 -1.51 11.36
N ARG A 115 -13.16 -1.56 12.13
CA ARG A 115 -13.12 -2.15 13.45
C ARG A 115 -13.94 -1.36 14.48
N THR A 116 -13.87 -0.03 14.44
CA THR A 116 -14.70 0.83 15.30
C THR A 116 -16.19 0.67 14.99
N ASP A 117 -16.53 0.48 13.71
CA ASP A 117 -17.91 0.34 13.26
C ASP A 117 -18.44 -1.10 13.35
N MET A 118 -17.64 -2.09 13.81
CA MET A 118 -18.05 -3.51 13.83
C MET A 118 -19.38 -3.77 14.56
N ALA A 119 -19.64 -3.07 15.65
CA ALA A 119 -20.88 -3.20 16.41
C ALA A 119 -22.13 -2.72 15.64
N SER A 120 -21.94 -1.98 14.54
CA SER A 120 -23.00 -1.42 13.69
C SER A 120 -23.12 -2.09 12.32
N TRP A 121 -22.46 -3.24 12.12
CA TRP A 121 -22.57 -3.95 10.86
C TRP A 121 -23.97 -4.57 10.71
N GLU A 122 -24.84 -3.81 10.06
CA GLU A 122 -26.18 -4.27 9.74
C GLU A 122 -26.13 -5.28 8.58
N SER A 123 -27.01 -6.29 8.67
CA SER A 123 -27.24 -7.24 7.57
C SER A 123 -28.05 -6.56 6.48
N GLN A 124 -27.63 -6.66 5.26
CA GLN A 124 -28.33 -6.15 4.09
C GLN A 124 -28.70 -7.30 3.16
N GLU A 125 -30.00 -7.46 2.92
CA GLU A 125 -30.50 -8.44 1.97
C GLU A 125 -30.08 -8.09 0.53
N LEU A 126 -29.67 -9.11 -0.21
CA LEU A 126 -29.38 -9.00 -1.64
C LEU A 126 -30.71 -9.04 -2.44
N VAL A 127 -30.77 -8.29 -3.53
CA VAL A 127 -31.95 -8.27 -4.42
C VAL A 127 -32.28 -9.67 -4.98
N SER A 128 -31.26 -10.50 -5.14
CA SER A 128 -31.40 -11.91 -5.50
C SER A 128 -30.31 -12.72 -4.80
N ALA A 129 -30.61 -13.95 -4.43
CA ALA A 129 -29.60 -14.85 -3.89
C ALA A 129 -28.46 -15.04 -4.87
N LEU A 130 -27.23 -14.94 -4.38
CA LEU A 130 -26.01 -15.14 -5.17
C LEU A 130 -25.56 -16.59 -5.02
N PRO A 131 -25.62 -17.39 -6.10
CA PRO A 131 -25.11 -18.76 -6.07
C PRO A 131 -23.62 -18.77 -5.75
N LEU A 132 -23.21 -19.64 -4.81
CA LEU A 132 -21.81 -19.81 -4.42
C LEU A 132 -21.24 -21.07 -5.07
N THR A 133 -20.17 -20.93 -5.82
CA THR A 133 -19.46 -22.06 -6.43
C THR A 133 -18.42 -22.63 -5.45
N LEU A 134 -18.90 -23.20 -4.36
CA LEU A 134 -18.07 -23.78 -3.30
C LEU A 134 -17.82 -25.27 -3.55
N GLY A 135 -16.56 -25.70 -3.38
CA GLY A 135 -16.25 -27.13 -3.31
C GLY A 135 -16.77 -27.75 -1.99
N THR A 136 -16.83 -29.07 -1.91
CA THR A 136 -17.37 -29.81 -0.76
C THR A 136 -16.75 -29.35 0.57
N ALA A 137 -15.44 -29.20 0.63
CA ALA A 137 -14.73 -28.76 1.85
C ALA A 137 -15.20 -27.38 2.33
N LYS A 138 -15.26 -26.37 1.45
CA LYS A 138 -15.73 -25.03 1.80
C LYS A 138 -17.20 -24.99 2.18
N SER A 139 -18.03 -25.83 1.56
CA SER A 139 -19.45 -25.98 1.94
C SER A 139 -19.61 -26.53 3.36
N GLU A 140 -18.76 -27.47 3.77
CA GLU A 140 -18.76 -28.00 5.13
C GLU A 140 -18.29 -26.95 6.15
N ILE A 141 -17.23 -26.18 5.82
CA ILE A 141 -16.74 -25.08 6.64
C ILE A 141 -17.83 -24.02 6.81
N LEU A 142 -18.53 -23.66 5.72
CA LEU A 142 -19.62 -22.70 5.77
C LEU A 142 -20.73 -23.17 6.71
N ARG A 143 -21.19 -24.44 6.57
CA ARG A 143 -22.22 -25.00 7.46
C ARG A 143 -21.78 -25.01 8.92
N GLY A 144 -20.52 -25.37 9.19
CA GLY A 144 -19.99 -25.39 10.54
C GLY A 144 -19.85 -23.99 11.19
N ASN A 145 -19.83 -22.94 10.38
CA ASN A 145 -19.66 -21.55 10.83
C ASN A 145 -20.88 -20.65 10.51
N GLU A 146 -21.97 -21.20 10.00
CA GLU A 146 -23.13 -20.44 9.53
C GLU A 146 -23.68 -19.52 10.62
N MET A 147 -23.80 -19.99 11.86
CA MET A 147 -24.30 -19.17 12.98
C MET A 147 -23.43 -17.93 13.19
N ARG A 148 -22.10 -18.08 13.24
CA ARG A 148 -21.17 -16.97 13.42
C ARG A 148 -21.18 -15.99 12.24
N LEU A 149 -21.27 -16.52 11.03
CA LEU A 149 -21.38 -15.70 9.82
C LEU A 149 -22.71 -14.92 9.80
N ASN A 150 -23.82 -15.54 10.27
CA ASN A 150 -25.10 -14.87 10.39
C ASN A 150 -25.06 -13.73 11.43
N GLU A 151 -24.36 -13.93 12.55
CA GLU A 151 -24.14 -12.86 13.55
C GLU A 151 -23.36 -11.68 12.99
N LEU A 152 -22.50 -11.90 11.99
CA LEU A 152 -21.79 -10.84 11.26
C LEU A 152 -22.62 -10.19 10.15
N GLY A 153 -23.87 -10.65 9.93
CA GLY A 153 -24.76 -10.09 8.92
C GLY A 153 -24.72 -10.79 7.56
N PHE A 154 -24.01 -11.92 7.42
CA PHE A 154 -24.19 -12.78 6.25
C PHE A 154 -25.51 -13.56 6.37
N GLY A 155 -26.15 -13.87 5.25
CA GLY A 155 -27.34 -14.73 5.22
C GLY A 155 -27.21 -15.76 4.13
N PHE A 156 -27.71 -16.97 4.39
CA PHE A 156 -27.66 -18.09 3.44
C PHE A 156 -29.03 -18.76 3.36
N ASP A 157 -29.36 -19.30 2.19
CA ASP A 157 -30.54 -20.16 2.02
C ASP A 157 -30.17 -21.64 2.23
N SER A 158 -31.18 -22.52 2.12
CA SER A 158 -31.01 -23.96 2.31
C SER A 158 -30.05 -24.62 1.30
N GLU A 159 -29.80 -23.97 0.17
CA GLU A 159 -28.86 -24.41 -0.88
C GLU A 159 -27.47 -23.78 -0.71
N LEU A 160 -27.26 -23.01 0.37
CA LEU A 160 -26.05 -22.23 0.65
C LEU A 160 -25.77 -21.10 -0.36
N ASN A 161 -26.80 -20.59 -1.03
CA ASN A 161 -26.66 -19.34 -1.76
C ASN A 161 -26.62 -18.17 -0.78
N LEU A 162 -25.83 -17.14 -1.10
CA LEU A 162 -25.70 -15.94 -0.27
C LEU A 162 -26.94 -15.06 -0.50
N THR A 163 -27.71 -14.81 0.56
CA THR A 163 -28.95 -14.00 0.54
C THR A 163 -28.79 -12.63 1.17
N ALA A 164 -27.84 -12.49 2.10
CA ALA A 164 -27.54 -11.22 2.75
C ALA A 164 -26.05 -11.09 3.04
N VAL A 165 -25.59 -9.85 3.17
CA VAL A 165 -24.19 -9.52 3.50
C VAL A 165 -24.13 -8.37 4.51
N PRO A 166 -23.07 -8.27 5.32
CA PRO A 166 -22.81 -7.07 6.10
C PRO A 166 -22.81 -5.82 5.22
N GLN A 167 -23.45 -4.75 5.65
CA GLN A 167 -23.55 -3.49 4.88
C GLN A 167 -22.19 -2.98 4.39
N ILE A 168 -21.13 -3.19 5.16
CA ILE A 168 -19.76 -2.79 4.77
C ILE A 168 -19.25 -3.48 3.50
N LEU A 169 -19.84 -4.61 3.12
CA LEU A 169 -19.47 -5.36 1.91
C LEU A 169 -20.28 -4.97 0.67
N LEU A 170 -21.30 -4.13 0.83
CA LEU A 170 -22.09 -3.64 -0.30
C LEU A 170 -21.21 -2.91 -1.32
N GLY A 171 -21.48 -3.12 -2.60
CA GLY A 171 -20.70 -2.56 -3.68
C GLY A 171 -19.27 -3.12 -3.80
N SER A 172 -18.96 -4.21 -3.07
CA SER A 172 -17.71 -4.92 -3.27
C SER A 172 -17.80 -5.75 -4.56
N ASP A 173 -16.86 -5.51 -5.47
CA ASP A 173 -16.68 -6.38 -6.62
C ASP A 173 -16.28 -7.79 -6.12
N LYS A 174 -16.97 -8.83 -6.58
CA LYS A 174 -16.65 -10.23 -6.28
C LYS A 174 -16.92 -10.65 -4.82
N LEU A 175 -18.15 -10.48 -4.34
CA LEU A 175 -18.59 -10.98 -3.03
C LEU A 175 -18.32 -12.48 -2.82
N GLU A 176 -18.57 -13.32 -3.85
CA GLU A 176 -18.27 -14.76 -3.81
C GLU A 176 -16.77 -15.01 -3.52
N GLY A 177 -15.88 -14.32 -4.22
CA GLY A 177 -14.45 -14.45 -3.98
C GLY A 177 -14.01 -13.96 -2.60
N PHE A 178 -14.68 -12.91 -2.07
CA PHE A 178 -14.43 -12.45 -0.71
C PHE A 178 -14.82 -13.51 0.32
N LEU A 179 -16.03 -14.05 0.21
CA LEU A 179 -16.51 -15.10 1.12
C LEU A 179 -15.67 -16.38 1.00
N SER A 180 -15.27 -16.73 -0.22
CA SER A 180 -14.37 -17.89 -0.44
C SER A 180 -13.02 -17.73 0.28
N ASP A 181 -12.49 -16.51 0.37
CA ASP A 181 -11.24 -16.24 1.11
C ASP A 181 -11.49 -16.26 2.61
N VAL A 182 -12.61 -15.71 3.12
CA VAL A 182 -13.02 -15.83 4.54
C VAL A 182 -13.12 -17.30 4.95
N LEU A 183 -13.73 -18.15 4.11
CA LEU A 183 -13.82 -19.59 4.39
C LEU A 183 -12.45 -20.28 4.38
N SER A 184 -11.51 -19.81 3.56
CA SER A 184 -10.13 -20.33 3.58
C SER A 184 -9.38 -19.95 4.86
N GLU A 185 -9.60 -18.73 5.38
CA GLU A 185 -9.05 -18.31 6.68
C GLU A 185 -9.66 -19.10 7.83
N LEU A 186 -10.97 -19.40 7.79
CA LEU A 186 -11.62 -20.28 8.77
C LEU A 186 -11.07 -21.71 8.73
N GLU A 187 -10.70 -22.22 7.56
CA GLU A 187 -10.08 -23.54 7.41
C GLU A 187 -8.70 -23.58 8.07
N THR A 188 -7.86 -22.59 7.80
CA THR A 188 -6.46 -22.56 8.24
C THR A 188 -6.28 -22.00 9.64
N GLY A 189 -7.15 -21.08 10.06
CA GLY A 189 -7.09 -20.33 11.30
C GLY A 189 -8.16 -20.69 12.33
N ALA A 190 -8.72 -21.89 12.30
CA ALA A 190 -9.88 -22.28 13.11
C ALA A 190 -9.73 -22.00 14.63
N GLN A 191 -8.52 -22.16 15.19
CA GLN A 191 -8.26 -21.87 16.60
C GLN A 191 -8.12 -20.36 16.90
N ARG A 192 -7.74 -19.56 15.91
CA ARG A 192 -7.58 -18.10 16.01
C ARG A 192 -8.90 -17.37 15.79
N LEU A 193 -9.76 -17.95 14.95
CA LEU A 193 -11.05 -17.38 14.53
C LEU A 193 -12.22 -18.13 15.15
N ASP A 194 -12.15 -18.41 16.46
CA ASP A 194 -13.15 -19.20 17.19
C ASP A 194 -14.32 -18.35 17.75
N THR A 195 -14.17 -17.04 17.81
CA THR A 195 -15.20 -16.10 18.26
C THR A 195 -15.74 -15.25 17.10
N VAL A 196 -16.92 -14.65 17.32
CA VAL A 196 -17.53 -13.71 16.36
C VAL A 196 -16.66 -12.46 16.21
N GLU A 197 -16.09 -11.97 17.31
CA GLU A 197 -15.23 -10.80 17.33
C GLU A 197 -13.94 -11.03 16.52
N SER A 198 -13.30 -12.19 16.69
CA SER A 198 -12.08 -12.53 15.93
C SER A 198 -12.37 -12.69 14.44
N LEU A 199 -13.53 -13.26 14.09
CA LEU A 199 -13.97 -13.37 12.70
C LEU A 199 -14.32 -12.01 12.10
N ALA A 200 -14.98 -11.13 12.88
CA ALA A 200 -15.25 -9.75 12.47
C ALA A 200 -13.96 -8.98 12.20
N ASP A 201 -12.98 -9.12 13.08
CA ASP A 201 -11.66 -8.49 12.93
C ASP A 201 -10.96 -8.95 11.63
N GLU A 202 -11.02 -10.26 11.32
CA GLU A 202 -10.48 -10.80 10.07
C GLU A 202 -11.20 -10.26 8.82
N VAL A 203 -12.54 -10.16 8.87
CA VAL A 203 -13.33 -9.57 7.78
C VAL A 203 -12.96 -8.10 7.57
N ALA A 204 -12.79 -7.33 8.66
CA ALA A 204 -12.33 -5.93 8.59
C ALA A 204 -10.93 -5.83 7.98
N PHE A 205 -10.00 -6.69 8.42
CA PHE A 205 -8.65 -6.79 7.88
C PHE A 205 -8.66 -7.05 6.37
N MET A 206 -9.32 -8.11 5.92
CA MET A 206 -9.41 -8.46 4.51
C MET A 206 -10.08 -7.37 3.66
N LYS A 207 -11.11 -6.70 4.18
CA LYS A 207 -11.80 -5.61 3.51
C LYS A 207 -10.93 -4.36 3.41
N SER A 208 -10.14 -4.05 4.43
CA SER A 208 -9.22 -2.91 4.43
C SER A 208 -8.15 -3.05 3.35
N CYS A 209 -7.51 -4.22 3.24
CA CYS A 209 -6.47 -4.51 2.27
C CYS A 209 -7.00 -4.44 0.82
N ARG A 210 -8.20 -4.95 0.55
CA ARG A 210 -8.78 -4.94 -0.80
C ARG A 210 -9.21 -3.56 -1.28
N GLY A 211 -9.57 -2.67 -0.38
CA GLY A 211 -10.04 -1.32 -0.70
C GLY A 211 -9.01 -0.21 -0.53
N ALA A 212 -7.78 -0.52 -0.13
CA ALA A 212 -6.75 0.48 0.06
C ALA A 212 -6.24 1.05 -1.27
N VAL A 213 -5.76 2.30 -1.22
CA VAL A 213 -4.99 2.92 -2.30
C VAL A 213 -3.83 2.00 -2.65
N LYS A 214 -3.67 1.68 -3.91
CA LYS A 214 -2.60 0.78 -4.35
C LYS A 214 -1.25 1.50 -4.29
N ALA A 215 -0.19 0.73 -4.08
CA ALA A 215 1.16 1.20 -4.40
C ALA A 215 1.20 1.59 -5.88
N ASN A 216 1.97 2.62 -6.22
CA ASN A 216 2.04 3.22 -7.55
C ASN A 216 0.74 3.93 -8.02
N GLN A 217 -0.15 4.26 -7.11
CA GLN A 217 -1.31 5.10 -7.41
C GLN A 217 -1.00 6.56 -7.10
N LYS A 218 -1.12 7.41 -8.11
CA LYS A 218 -0.91 8.85 -7.95
C LYS A 218 -2.02 9.46 -7.10
N LEU A 219 -1.63 10.22 -6.09
CA LEU A 219 -2.51 10.99 -5.23
C LEU A 219 -2.39 12.49 -5.52
N SER A 220 -3.51 13.18 -5.52
CA SER A 220 -3.53 14.64 -5.51
C SER A 220 -3.19 15.19 -4.11
N LEU A 221 -2.78 16.45 -4.04
CA LEU A 221 -2.49 17.11 -2.76
C LEU A 221 -3.67 17.09 -1.76
N PRO A 222 -4.94 17.29 -2.18
CA PRO A 222 -6.09 17.12 -1.30
C PRO A 222 -6.25 15.70 -0.75
N GLU A 223 -6.01 14.67 -1.57
CA GLU A 223 -6.06 13.26 -1.12
C GLU A 223 -4.98 12.94 -0.12
N MET A 224 -3.75 13.43 -0.34
CA MET A 224 -2.66 13.30 0.62
C MET A 224 -3.00 13.99 1.95
N ARG A 225 -3.53 15.23 1.92
CA ARG A 225 -3.97 15.94 3.12
C ARG A 225 -5.05 15.17 3.87
N ARG A 226 -6.02 14.62 3.16
CA ARG A 226 -7.08 13.82 3.77
C ARG A 226 -6.50 12.59 4.46
N LEU A 227 -5.60 11.86 3.80
CA LEU A 227 -5.00 10.66 4.40
C LEU A 227 -4.18 10.99 5.65
N LEU A 228 -3.44 12.11 5.68
CA LEU A 228 -2.72 12.59 6.86
C LEU A 228 -3.67 13.06 7.97
N SER A 229 -4.80 13.68 7.62
CA SER A 229 -5.85 14.02 8.59
C SER A 229 -6.50 12.77 9.17
N ASP A 230 -6.77 11.77 8.34
CA ASP A 230 -7.33 10.49 8.77
C ASP A 230 -6.36 9.75 9.73
N MET A 231 -5.06 9.86 9.52
CA MET A 231 -4.03 9.32 10.39
C MET A 231 -4.14 9.82 11.84
N GLN A 232 -4.58 11.06 12.03
CA GLN A 232 -4.76 11.66 13.37
C GLN A 232 -5.97 11.13 14.12
N THR A 233 -6.87 10.40 13.46
CA THR A 233 -8.14 9.92 14.03
C THR A 233 -8.10 8.46 14.48
N ILE A 234 -6.98 7.78 14.32
CA ILE A 234 -6.84 6.35 14.61
C ILE A 234 -5.83 6.08 15.73
N ASP A 235 -6.04 5.01 16.49
CA ASP A 235 -5.26 4.73 17.69
C ASP A 235 -3.80 4.37 17.41
N ASN A 236 -3.52 3.63 16.34
CA ASN A 236 -2.17 3.21 15.99
C ASN A 236 -1.83 3.44 14.52
N PRO A 237 -1.46 4.67 14.14
CA PRO A 237 -1.11 4.99 12.75
C PRO A 237 0.31 4.58 12.34
N TRP A 238 1.16 4.18 13.28
CA TRP A 238 2.60 3.99 13.08
C TRP A 238 2.96 2.61 12.51
N ALA A 239 2.05 1.67 12.59
CA ALA A 239 2.21 0.33 12.03
C ALA A 239 1.04 -0.02 11.12
N CYS A 240 1.32 -0.66 9.99
CA CYS A 240 0.26 -1.20 9.13
C CYS A 240 -0.42 -2.41 9.80
N VAL A 241 -1.49 -2.89 9.22
CA VAL A 241 -2.24 -4.06 9.70
C VAL A 241 -1.39 -5.35 9.78
N HIS A 242 -0.27 -5.40 9.05
CA HIS A 242 0.71 -6.50 9.06
C HIS A 242 1.87 -6.25 10.05
N GLY A 243 1.85 -5.17 10.83
CA GLY A 243 2.89 -4.81 11.79
C GLY A 243 4.12 -4.11 11.19
N ARG A 244 4.14 -3.77 9.92
CA ARG A 244 5.25 -3.02 9.29
C ARG A 244 5.13 -1.53 9.58
N PRO A 245 6.24 -0.79 9.77
CA PRO A 245 6.19 0.65 9.91
C PRO A 245 5.47 1.33 8.73
N THR A 246 4.59 2.28 9.02
CA THR A 246 3.91 3.10 8.01
C THR A 246 4.65 4.39 7.70
N VAL A 247 5.55 4.83 8.60
CA VAL A 247 6.20 6.14 8.54
C VAL A 247 7.68 6.00 8.89
N LEU A 248 8.53 6.62 8.08
CA LEU A 248 9.93 6.90 8.39
C LEU A 248 10.03 8.38 8.80
N ARG A 249 10.68 8.66 9.94
CA ARG A 249 10.89 10.01 10.47
C ARG A 249 12.35 10.40 10.37
N MET A 250 12.61 11.62 9.97
CA MET A 250 13.96 12.19 9.88
C MET A 250 13.97 13.59 10.50
N SER A 251 14.63 13.75 11.64
CA SER A 251 14.75 15.05 12.29
C SER A 251 15.67 15.99 11.51
N LEU A 252 15.43 17.30 11.63
CA LEU A 252 16.29 18.33 11.05
C LEU A 252 17.73 18.20 11.55
N GLY A 253 17.92 17.96 12.85
CA GLY A 253 19.26 17.77 13.41
C GLY A 253 20.02 16.57 12.82
N ARG A 254 19.32 15.47 12.47
CA ARG A 254 19.94 14.32 11.78
C ARG A 254 20.33 14.68 10.36
N LEU A 255 19.51 15.46 9.65
CA LEU A 255 19.84 16.00 8.33
C LEU A 255 21.03 16.93 8.39
N ASP A 256 21.04 17.88 9.31
CA ASP A 256 22.15 18.83 9.48
C ASP A 256 23.46 18.11 9.81
N GLY A 257 23.41 17.10 10.69
CA GLY A 257 24.58 16.28 11.00
C GLY A 257 25.10 15.53 9.77
N HIS A 258 24.21 14.99 8.93
CA HIS A 258 24.59 14.28 7.70
C HIS A 258 25.28 15.21 6.69
N PHE A 259 24.83 16.45 6.57
CA PHE A 259 25.41 17.47 5.69
C PHE A 259 26.53 18.30 6.33
N GLY A 260 26.98 17.93 7.53
CA GLY A 260 28.04 18.65 8.24
C GLY A 260 27.65 20.08 8.69
N ARG A 261 26.36 20.36 8.76
CA ARG A 261 25.83 21.63 9.27
C ARG A 261 25.72 21.54 10.78
N HIS A 262 26.82 21.80 11.49
CA HIS A 262 26.82 21.93 12.94
C HIS A 262 26.51 23.37 13.28
N GLY A 263 25.26 23.62 13.77
CA GLY A 263 24.87 24.91 14.30
C GLY A 263 25.43 25.12 15.71
#